data_36e7ce4ef5b2d8e450a390aae9bd8218
#
_entry.id   36e7ce4ef5b2d8e450a390aae9bd8218
#
_cell.length_a   1.000
_cell.length_b   1.000
_cell.length_c   1.000
_cell.angle_alpha   90.00
_cell.angle_beta   90.00
_cell.angle_gamma   90.00
#
_symmetry.space_group_name_H-M   'P 1'
#
loop_
_entity.id
_entity.type
_entity.pdbx_description
1 polymer ?
#
loop_
_entity_poly.entity_id
_entity_poly.type
_entity_poly.pdbx_seq_one_letter_code
_entity_poly.pdbx_strand_id
1 'polypeptide(L)'
;MLKGKCAIITGASRGLGKAIALKLASLGANIVLNYRSSEKEALEVENEIKEMGVEVLSIKGDISKLAEVENLVLVAKEKFGNIDIMVNNAGITKDALILRMKEEDFDSVIDVNLKGVFNCMKAITPIMVKQKQGKIISISSVVGISGNASQVNYAASKAGIIGMTKSLAKEIGSRGITVNAVAPGFIETDMTEVLNDKIKEEAKKSIPLKKFGKAEDVANVVAFLASESSDYVTGQVIQVDGGMLM
;
A
#
# COMPACT_ATOMS: atom_id res chain seq x y z
N MET A 1 16.31 9.90 8.56
CA MET A 1 15.67 10.08 7.24
C MET A 1 14.21 10.50 7.39
N LEU A 2 13.41 9.81 8.26
CA LEU A 2 11.99 10.15 8.47
C LEU A 2 11.69 10.60 9.91
N LYS A 3 12.67 11.02 10.66
CA LYS A 3 12.53 11.40 12.07
C LYS A 3 11.47 12.51 12.24
N GLY A 4 10.48 12.25 13.10
CA GLY A 4 9.37 13.18 13.38
C GLY A 4 8.27 13.24 12.31
N LYS A 5 8.39 12.48 11.21
CA LYS A 5 7.34 12.32 10.19
C LYS A 5 6.26 11.36 10.69
N CYS A 6 5.03 11.57 10.29
CA CYS A 6 3.92 10.66 10.56
C CYS A 6 3.50 9.93 9.28
N ALA A 7 3.45 8.60 9.34
CA ALA A 7 3.04 7.74 8.24
C ALA A 7 1.80 6.93 8.61
N ILE A 8 0.75 7.02 7.80
CA ILE A 8 -0.43 6.14 7.87
C ILE A 8 -0.23 4.98 6.89
N ILE A 9 -0.36 3.74 7.36
CA ILE A 9 -0.28 2.54 6.52
C ILE A 9 -1.57 1.74 6.67
N THR A 10 -2.29 1.52 5.58
CA THR A 10 -3.51 0.72 5.60
C THR A 10 -3.20 -0.77 5.44
N GLY A 11 -3.94 -1.63 6.18
CA GLY A 11 -3.73 -3.07 6.16
C GLY A 11 -2.34 -3.48 6.66
N ALA A 12 -1.88 -2.86 7.76
CA ALA A 12 -0.50 -2.98 8.22
C ALA A 12 -0.28 -4.07 9.30
N SER A 13 -1.27 -4.91 9.59
CA SER A 13 -1.16 -5.97 10.61
C SER A 13 -0.30 -7.16 10.18
N ARG A 14 -0.04 -7.36 8.89
CA ARG A 14 0.76 -8.47 8.34
C ARG A 14 1.32 -8.18 6.94
N GLY A 15 2.11 -9.11 6.42
CA GLY A 15 2.61 -9.11 5.03
C GLY A 15 3.33 -7.83 4.65
N LEU A 16 3.05 -7.30 3.46
CA LEU A 16 3.69 -6.08 2.94
C LEU A 16 3.44 -4.87 3.84
N GLY A 17 2.21 -4.71 4.36
CA GLY A 17 1.87 -3.58 5.22
C GLY A 17 2.68 -3.56 6.51
N LYS A 18 2.87 -4.73 7.16
CA LYS A 18 3.77 -4.88 8.31
C LYS A 18 5.21 -4.50 7.96
N ALA A 19 5.76 -5.07 6.88
CA ALA A 19 7.13 -4.79 6.47
C ALA A 19 7.35 -3.30 6.16
N ILE A 20 6.38 -2.65 5.51
CA ILE A 20 6.41 -1.21 5.25
C ILE A 20 6.38 -0.41 6.56
N ALA A 21 5.48 -0.75 7.50
CA ALA A 21 5.38 -0.07 8.78
C ALA A 21 6.68 -0.16 9.59
N LEU A 22 7.24 -1.37 9.71
CA LEU A 22 8.52 -1.60 10.38
C LEU A 22 9.67 -0.85 9.71
N LYS A 23 9.72 -0.85 8.36
CA LYS A 23 10.75 -0.13 7.63
C LYS A 23 10.68 1.38 7.85
N LEU A 24 9.50 1.99 7.77
CA LEU A 24 9.35 3.43 8.00
C LEU A 24 9.64 3.79 9.47
N ALA A 25 9.23 2.96 10.42
CA ALA A 25 9.56 3.10 11.84
C ALA A 25 11.07 3.07 12.09
N SER A 26 11.79 2.12 11.50
CA SER A 26 13.26 2.02 11.60
C SER A 26 14.02 3.25 11.06
N LEU A 27 13.35 4.03 10.20
CA LEU A 27 13.87 5.30 9.68
C LEU A 27 13.45 6.51 10.51
N GLY A 28 12.74 6.29 11.64
CA GLY A 28 12.33 7.29 12.62
C GLY A 28 10.94 7.89 12.40
N ALA A 29 10.11 7.33 11.52
CA ALA A 29 8.74 7.78 11.37
C ALA A 29 7.84 7.28 12.52
N ASN A 30 6.93 8.13 12.98
CA ASN A 30 5.80 7.72 13.79
C ASN A 30 4.76 7.02 12.89
N ILE A 31 4.13 5.96 13.38
CA ILE A 31 3.29 5.07 12.57
C ILE A 31 1.84 5.11 13.03
N VAL A 32 0.93 5.29 12.08
CA VAL A 32 -0.49 4.97 12.26
C VAL A 32 -0.77 3.69 11.48
N LEU A 33 -1.04 2.63 12.22
CA LEU A 33 -1.28 1.30 11.70
C LEU A 33 -2.79 1.08 11.60
N ASN A 34 -3.32 1.00 10.38
CA ASN A 34 -4.72 0.64 10.19
C ASN A 34 -4.87 -0.87 9.94
N TYR A 35 -5.89 -1.45 10.56
CA TYR A 35 -6.32 -2.84 10.35
C TYR A 35 -7.84 -2.94 10.34
N ARG A 36 -8.40 -4.01 9.73
CA ARG A 36 -9.85 -4.23 9.71
C ARG A 36 -10.31 -5.27 10.75
N SER A 37 -9.67 -6.43 10.79
CA SER A 37 -10.10 -7.56 11.61
C SER A 37 -8.98 -8.23 12.43
N SER A 38 -7.72 -8.05 12.04
CA SER A 38 -6.55 -8.70 12.63
C SER A 38 -5.99 -7.88 13.78
N GLU A 39 -6.74 -7.77 14.88
CA GLU A 39 -6.38 -6.92 16.02
C GLU A 39 -5.15 -7.45 16.77
N LYS A 40 -5.08 -8.77 16.98
CA LYS A 40 -3.95 -9.39 17.67
C LYS A 40 -2.64 -9.14 16.95
N GLU A 41 -2.62 -9.42 15.64
CA GLU A 41 -1.45 -9.20 14.79
C GLU A 41 -1.08 -7.71 14.71
N ALA A 42 -2.08 -6.82 14.70
CA ALA A 42 -1.84 -5.37 14.73
C ALA A 42 -1.15 -4.94 16.02
N LEU A 43 -1.55 -5.47 17.18
CA LEU A 43 -0.92 -5.20 18.47
C LEU A 43 0.51 -5.77 18.56
N GLU A 44 0.78 -6.92 17.95
CA GLU A 44 2.12 -7.49 17.86
C GLU A 44 3.05 -6.52 17.06
N VAL A 45 2.60 -6.03 15.90
CA VAL A 45 3.35 -5.06 15.09
C VAL A 45 3.52 -3.73 15.83
N GLU A 46 2.50 -3.29 16.56
CA GLU A 46 2.57 -2.07 17.37
C GLU A 46 3.67 -2.18 18.44
N ASN A 47 3.79 -3.33 19.11
CA ASN A 47 4.83 -3.56 20.09
C ASN A 47 6.23 -3.58 19.46
N GLU A 48 6.41 -4.26 18.33
CA GLU A 48 7.66 -4.23 17.57
C GLU A 48 8.09 -2.79 17.21
N ILE A 49 7.14 -1.94 16.81
CA ILE A 49 7.42 -0.54 16.47
C ILE A 49 7.77 0.28 17.72
N LYS A 50 7.10 0.06 18.87
CA LYS A 50 7.44 0.74 20.13
C LYS A 50 8.88 0.45 20.58
N GLU A 51 9.35 -0.78 20.37
CA GLU A 51 10.74 -1.16 20.68
C GLU A 51 11.77 -0.40 19.82
N MET A 52 11.38 0.14 18.66
CA MET A 52 12.23 0.99 17.81
C MET A 52 12.32 2.44 18.30
N GLY A 53 11.59 2.81 19.36
CA GLY A 53 11.67 4.14 19.98
C GLY A 53 10.90 5.24 19.24
N VAL A 54 9.93 4.87 18.38
CA VAL A 54 9.00 5.80 17.73
C VAL A 54 7.58 5.62 18.25
N GLU A 55 6.74 6.65 18.08
CA GLU A 55 5.34 6.54 18.47
C GLU A 55 4.54 5.74 17.42
N VAL A 56 3.58 4.97 17.91
CA VAL A 56 2.67 4.19 17.07
C VAL A 56 1.24 4.26 17.61
N LEU A 57 0.29 4.20 16.70
CA LEU A 57 -1.14 4.18 16.99
C LEU A 57 -1.84 3.19 16.07
N SER A 58 -2.44 2.16 16.65
CA SER A 58 -3.24 1.17 15.90
C SER A 58 -4.70 1.60 15.87
N ILE A 59 -5.28 1.68 14.66
CA ILE A 59 -6.67 2.10 14.46
C ILE A 59 -7.40 1.06 13.62
N LYS A 60 -8.48 0.49 14.21
CA LYS A 60 -9.40 -0.36 13.49
C LYS A 60 -10.27 0.48 12.55
N GLY A 61 -10.40 0.05 11.30
CA GLY A 61 -11.26 0.72 10.32
C GLY A 61 -11.29 0.01 8.97
N ASP A 62 -12.46 0.00 8.34
CA ASP A 62 -12.68 -0.53 7.00
C ASP A 62 -12.52 0.61 5.97
N ILE A 63 -11.44 0.56 5.19
CA ILE A 63 -11.14 1.60 4.20
C ILE A 63 -12.15 1.70 3.05
N SER A 64 -12.97 0.67 2.82
CA SER A 64 -14.06 0.74 1.84
C SER A 64 -15.15 1.75 2.22
N LYS A 65 -15.16 2.19 3.48
CA LYS A 65 -16.12 3.15 4.06
C LYS A 65 -15.46 4.49 4.31
N LEU A 66 -15.87 5.50 3.55
CA LEU A 66 -15.27 6.85 3.62
C LEU A 66 -15.27 7.42 5.05
N ALA A 67 -16.37 7.30 5.79
CA ALA A 67 -16.47 7.83 7.16
C ALA A 67 -15.46 7.18 8.13
N GLU A 68 -15.14 5.88 7.96
CA GLU A 68 -14.13 5.21 8.78
C GLU A 68 -12.71 5.69 8.42
N VAL A 69 -12.46 6.01 7.15
CA VAL A 69 -11.19 6.60 6.69
C VAL A 69 -11.03 8.04 7.17
N GLU A 70 -12.09 8.85 7.10
CA GLU A 70 -12.09 10.22 7.62
C GLU A 70 -11.78 10.24 9.12
N ASN A 71 -12.37 9.31 9.89
CA ASN A 71 -12.06 9.15 11.31
C ASN A 71 -10.61 8.71 11.54
N LEU A 72 -10.09 7.75 10.77
CA LEU A 72 -8.69 7.31 10.81
C LEU A 72 -7.73 8.50 10.64
N VAL A 73 -7.98 9.32 9.63
CA VAL A 73 -7.15 10.49 9.31
C VAL A 73 -7.30 11.58 10.37
N LEU A 74 -8.51 11.81 10.91
CA LEU A 74 -8.75 12.77 11.98
C LEU A 74 -7.98 12.40 13.25
N VAL A 75 -8.13 11.17 13.73
CA VAL A 75 -7.46 10.67 14.94
C VAL A 75 -5.93 10.71 14.79
N ALA A 76 -5.42 10.32 13.61
CA ALA A 76 -4.00 10.42 13.30
C ALA A 76 -3.51 11.87 13.39
N LYS A 77 -4.27 12.82 12.83
CA LYS A 77 -3.94 14.26 12.86
C LYS A 77 -3.99 14.84 14.26
N GLU A 78 -4.97 14.47 15.07
CA GLU A 78 -5.07 14.90 16.46
C GLU A 78 -3.89 14.44 17.29
N LYS A 79 -3.43 13.19 17.09
CA LYS A 79 -2.31 12.61 17.81
C LYS A 79 -0.95 13.19 17.38
N PHE A 80 -0.71 13.37 16.08
CA PHE A 80 0.62 13.67 15.54
C PHE A 80 0.77 15.09 14.97
N GLY A 81 -0.32 15.85 14.86
CA GLY A 81 -0.33 17.21 14.33
C GLY A 81 -0.23 17.28 12.80
N ASN A 82 0.70 16.59 12.19
CA ASN A 82 0.88 16.48 10.74
C ASN A 82 0.78 15.03 10.27
N ILE A 83 0.41 14.84 9.01
CA ILE A 83 0.47 13.53 8.34
C ILE A 83 1.29 13.72 7.08
N ASP A 84 2.51 13.17 7.08
CA ASP A 84 3.49 13.38 6.01
C ASP A 84 3.39 12.32 4.92
N ILE A 85 3.01 11.09 5.30
CA ILE A 85 3.05 9.93 4.40
C ILE A 85 1.73 9.16 4.53
N MET A 86 1.13 8.84 3.38
CA MET A 86 -0.02 7.92 3.27
C MET A 86 0.36 6.74 2.39
N VAL A 87 0.35 5.54 2.98
CA VAL A 87 0.58 4.28 2.24
C VAL A 87 -0.71 3.50 2.12
N ASN A 88 -1.27 3.46 0.92
CA ASN A 88 -2.46 2.70 0.57
C ASN A 88 -2.04 1.27 0.22
N ASN A 89 -2.00 0.40 1.21
CA ASN A 89 -1.54 -0.99 1.05
C ASN A 89 -2.68 -2.01 1.18
N ALA A 90 -3.72 -1.75 1.95
CA ALA A 90 -4.80 -2.70 2.17
C ALA A 90 -5.41 -3.20 0.85
N GLY A 91 -5.61 -4.51 0.76
CA GLY A 91 -6.18 -5.16 -0.42
C GLY A 91 -6.53 -6.62 -0.17
N ILE A 92 -7.41 -7.13 -1.01
CA ILE A 92 -7.86 -8.52 -1.02
C ILE A 92 -7.82 -9.09 -2.42
N THR A 93 -7.82 -10.41 -2.54
CA THR A 93 -8.03 -11.16 -3.78
C THR A 93 -9.26 -12.05 -3.67
N LYS A 94 -9.93 -12.25 -4.79
CA LYS A 94 -11.05 -13.18 -4.98
C LYS A 94 -10.94 -13.75 -6.40
N ASP A 95 -10.02 -14.69 -6.55
CA ASP A 95 -9.61 -15.20 -7.85
C ASP A 95 -10.62 -16.23 -8.37
N ALA A 96 -11.11 -16.02 -9.58
CA ALA A 96 -11.98 -16.96 -10.29
C ALA A 96 -11.93 -16.71 -11.80
N LEU A 97 -12.09 -17.77 -12.62
CA LEU A 97 -12.32 -17.60 -14.05
C LEU A 97 -13.58 -16.74 -14.25
N ILE A 98 -13.58 -15.88 -15.27
CA ILE A 98 -14.70 -14.96 -15.53
C ILE A 98 -16.07 -15.65 -15.59
N LEU A 99 -16.12 -16.86 -16.15
CA LEU A 99 -17.35 -17.65 -16.22
C LEU A 99 -17.89 -18.13 -14.86
N ARG A 100 -17.10 -18.05 -13.81
CA ARG A 100 -17.43 -18.49 -12.45
C ARG A 100 -17.32 -17.38 -11.41
N MET A 101 -16.80 -16.20 -11.81
CA MET A 101 -16.67 -15.04 -10.93
C MET A 101 -18.06 -14.51 -10.57
N LYS A 102 -18.35 -14.39 -9.30
CA LYS A 102 -19.61 -13.82 -8.82
C LYS A 102 -19.50 -12.30 -8.76
N GLU A 103 -20.62 -11.63 -8.94
CA GLU A 103 -20.70 -10.17 -8.83
C GLU A 103 -20.22 -9.69 -7.46
N GLU A 104 -20.58 -10.39 -6.38
CA GLU A 104 -20.17 -10.03 -5.01
C GLU A 104 -18.65 -10.16 -4.82
N ASP A 105 -17.99 -11.11 -5.50
CA ASP A 105 -16.53 -11.26 -5.47
C ASP A 105 -15.84 -10.13 -6.23
N PHE A 106 -16.40 -9.71 -7.37
CA PHE A 106 -15.95 -8.55 -8.11
C PHE A 106 -16.10 -7.27 -7.27
N ASP A 107 -17.29 -7.00 -6.76
CA ASP A 107 -17.62 -5.80 -5.99
C ASP A 107 -16.75 -5.69 -4.73
N SER A 108 -16.58 -6.78 -3.98
CA SER A 108 -15.76 -6.77 -2.77
C SER A 108 -14.30 -6.41 -3.04
N VAL A 109 -13.73 -6.85 -4.17
CA VAL A 109 -12.37 -6.49 -4.57
C VAL A 109 -12.29 -5.03 -4.99
N ILE A 110 -13.26 -4.55 -5.77
CA ILE A 110 -13.31 -3.14 -6.17
C ILE A 110 -13.51 -2.22 -4.96
N ASP A 111 -14.40 -2.57 -4.05
CA ASP A 111 -14.69 -1.76 -2.86
C ASP A 111 -13.47 -1.61 -1.96
N VAL A 112 -12.73 -2.70 -1.71
CA VAL A 112 -11.55 -2.62 -0.84
C VAL A 112 -10.36 -2.04 -1.60
N ASN A 113 -9.99 -2.61 -2.75
CA ASN A 113 -8.72 -2.31 -3.41
C ASN A 113 -8.72 -0.97 -4.16
N LEU A 114 -9.85 -0.57 -4.74
CA LEU A 114 -9.93 0.64 -5.57
C LEU A 114 -10.64 1.77 -4.83
N LYS A 115 -11.87 1.56 -4.39
CA LYS A 115 -12.65 2.57 -3.68
C LYS A 115 -12.02 2.90 -2.32
N GLY A 116 -11.45 1.90 -1.61
CA GLY A 116 -10.71 2.12 -0.38
C GLY A 116 -9.51 3.04 -0.58
N VAL A 117 -8.73 2.84 -1.65
CA VAL A 117 -7.62 3.74 -2.01
C VAL A 117 -8.13 5.14 -2.37
N PHE A 118 -9.21 5.24 -3.12
CA PHE A 118 -9.87 6.52 -3.41
C PHE A 118 -10.29 7.24 -2.12
N ASN A 119 -10.92 6.55 -1.18
CA ASN A 119 -11.33 7.11 0.10
C ASN A 119 -10.13 7.67 0.88
N CYS A 120 -9.02 6.92 0.93
CA CYS A 120 -7.80 7.36 1.58
C CYS A 120 -7.20 8.59 0.90
N MET A 121 -7.09 8.59 -0.43
CA MET A 121 -6.63 9.75 -1.19
C MET A 121 -7.51 10.97 -0.94
N LYS A 122 -8.83 10.80 -0.96
CA LYS A 122 -9.80 11.87 -0.73
C LYS A 122 -9.69 12.47 0.68
N ALA A 123 -9.57 11.63 1.70
CA ALA A 123 -9.51 12.10 3.09
C ALA A 123 -8.17 12.79 3.42
N ILE A 124 -7.04 12.31 2.87
CA ILE A 124 -5.72 12.86 3.20
C ILE A 124 -5.38 14.13 2.40
N THR A 125 -5.87 14.25 1.17
CA THR A 125 -5.52 15.35 0.26
C THR A 125 -5.75 16.74 0.86
N PRO A 126 -6.90 17.07 1.49
CA PRO A 126 -7.11 18.40 2.07
C PRO A 126 -6.09 18.76 3.16
N ILE A 127 -5.63 17.76 3.93
CA ILE A 127 -4.64 17.94 4.98
C ILE A 127 -3.28 18.26 4.36
N MET A 128 -2.81 17.43 3.42
CA MET A 128 -1.53 17.62 2.77
C MET A 128 -1.48 18.91 1.95
N VAL A 129 -2.58 19.29 1.27
CA VAL A 129 -2.68 20.57 0.55
C VAL A 129 -2.53 21.77 1.51
N LYS A 130 -3.15 21.73 2.71
CA LYS A 130 -2.99 22.75 3.74
C LYS A 130 -1.56 22.77 4.30
N GLN A 131 -0.93 21.61 4.45
CA GLN A 131 0.47 21.47 4.88
C GLN A 131 1.48 21.93 3.81
N LYS A 132 1.08 21.96 2.54
CA LYS A 132 1.93 22.18 1.34
C LYS A 132 3.07 21.15 1.24
N GLN A 133 2.82 19.95 1.73
CA GLN A 133 3.78 18.85 1.76
C GLN A 133 3.04 17.54 1.97
N GLY A 134 3.50 16.46 1.32
CA GLY A 134 2.99 15.12 1.54
C GLY A 134 3.48 14.10 0.52
N LYS A 135 3.44 12.83 0.92
CA LYS A 135 3.80 11.66 0.10
C LYS A 135 2.65 10.68 0.11
N ILE A 136 2.02 10.44 -1.04
CA ILE A 136 0.97 9.43 -1.20
C ILE A 136 1.53 8.29 -2.03
N ILE A 137 1.57 7.09 -1.45
CA ILE A 137 2.16 5.90 -2.07
C ILE A 137 1.12 4.79 -2.07
N SER A 138 0.78 4.24 -3.23
CA SER A 138 -0.22 3.19 -3.35
C SER A 138 0.39 1.87 -3.83
N ILE A 139 0.03 0.77 -3.18
CA ILE A 139 0.48 -0.55 -3.59
C ILE A 139 -0.45 -1.08 -4.68
N SER A 140 0.04 -1.01 -5.93
CA SER A 140 -0.58 -1.64 -7.09
C SER A 140 -0.13 -3.12 -7.22
N SER A 141 0.12 -3.58 -8.42
CA SER A 141 0.66 -4.91 -8.73
C SER A 141 1.10 -4.95 -10.19
N VAL A 142 2.03 -5.83 -10.55
CA VAL A 142 2.30 -6.19 -11.94
C VAL A 142 1.04 -6.67 -12.66
N VAL A 143 0.12 -7.31 -11.95
CA VAL A 143 -1.19 -7.74 -12.48
C VAL A 143 -2.04 -6.56 -12.93
N GLY A 144 -1.91 -5.39 -12.31
CA GLY A 144 -2.56 -4.16 -12.75
C GLY A 144 -1.96 -3.57 -14.04
N ILE A 145 -0.79 -4.03 -14.45
CA ILE A 145 -0.09 -3.60 -15.67
C ILE A 145 -0.34 -4.57 -16.81
N SER A 146 -0.13 -5.87 -16.55
CA SER A 146 -0.18 -6.93 -17.59
C SER A 146 -1.46 -7.74 -17.62
N GLY A 147 -2.30 -7.68 -16.57
CA GLY A 147 -3.36 -8.63 -16.35
C GLY A 147 -2.86 -10.00 -15.86
N ASN A 148 -3.79 -10.83 -15.39
CA ASN A 148 -3.55 -12.24 -15.09
C ASN A 148 -4.85 -13.03 -15.21
N ALA A 149 -4.77 -14.25 -15.71
CA ALA A 149 -5.93 -15.14 -15.79
C ALA A 149 -6.55 -15.36 -14.40
N SER A 150 -7.87 -15.45 -14.34
CA SER A 150 -8.66 -15.59 -13.09
C SER A 150 -8.65 -14.37 -12.15
N GLN A 151 -8.04 -13.25 -12.52
CA GLN A 151 -7.90 -12.05 -11.68
C GLN A 151 -8.49 -10.79 -12.33
N VAL A 152 -9.58 -10.89 -13.08
CA VAL A 152 -10.21 -9.75 -13.78
C VAL A 152 -10.56 -8.62 -12.81
N ASN A 153 -11.16 -8.95 -11.66
CA ASN A 153 -11.48 -8.00 -10.59
C ASN A 153 -10.24 -7.35 -9.97
N TYR A 154 -9.25 -8.16 -9.64
CA TYR A 154 -7.99 -7.69 -9.03
C TYR A 154 -7.19 -6.83 -10.02
N ALA A 155 -7.03 -7.30 -11.27
CA ALA A 155 -6.37 -6.56 -12.33
C ALA A 155 -7.03 -5.19 -12.56
N ALA A 156 -8.36 -5.15 -12.68
CA ALA A 156 -9.12 -3.91 -12.83
C ALA A 156 -8.87 -2.95 -11.65
N SER A 157 -8.91 -3.46 -10.40
CA SER A 157 -8.67 -2.64 -9.22
C SER A 157 -7.26 -2.06 -9.19
N LYS A 158 -6.23 -2.87 -9.50
CA LYS A 158 -4.82 -2.46 -9.47
C LYS A 158 -4.44 -1.55 -10.66
N ALA A 159 -5.06 -1.74 -11.82
CA ALA A 159 -4.96 -0.80 -12.95
C ALA A 159 -5.62 0.56 -12.62
N GLY A 160 -6.78 0.54 -11.95
CA GLY A 160 -7.45 1.76 -11.49
C GLY A 160 -6.59 2.59 -10.53
N ILE A 161 -5.84 1.95 -9.63
CA ILE A 161 -4.87 2.63 -8.74
C ILE A 161 -3.82 3.40 -9.57
N ILE A 162 -3.32 2.80 -10.66
CA ILE A 162 -2.34 3.45 -11.55
C ILE A 162 -2.94 4.71 -12.17
N GLY A 163 -4.19 4.62 -12.64
CA GLY A 163 -4.92 5.76 -13.19
C GLY A 163 -5.12 6.89 -12.16
N MET A 164 -5.58 6.55 -10.96
CA MET A 164 -5.76 7.51 -9.86
C MET A 164 -4.43 8.17 -9.44
N THR A 165 -3.35 7.39 -9.36
CA THR A 165 -2.01 7.89 -9.02
C THR A 165 -1.58 8.98 -9.99
N LYS A 166 -1.68 8.74 -11.30
CA LYS A 166 -1.28 9.71 -12.33
C LYS A 166 -2.17 10.95 -12.36
N SER A 167 -3.47 10.78 -12.15
CA SER A 167 -4.43 11.89 -12.13
C SER A 167 -4.20 12.80 -10.93
N LEU A 168 -4.11 12.22 -9.73
CA LEU A 168 -3.92 12.98 -8.50
C LEU A 168 -2.54 13.66 -8.47
N ALA A 169 -1.50 13.02 -8.99
CA ALA A 169 -0.18 13.63 -9.11
C ALA A 169 -0.20 14.94 -9.92
N LYS A 170 -0.98 14.99 -11.01
CA LYS A 170 -1.16 16.20 -11.83
C LYS A 170 -1.97 17.26 -11.10
N GLU A 171 -2.97 16.87 -10.32
CA GLU A 171 -3.89 17.77 -9.64
C GLU A 171 -3.21 18.52 -8.48
N ILE A 172 -2.43 17.80 -7.65
CA ILE A 172 -1.90 18.36 -6.41
C ILE A 172 -0.38 18.54 -6.37
N GLY A 173 0.34 18.21 -7.44
CA GLY A 173 1.81 18.34 -7.50
C GLY A 173 2.29 19.76 -7.23
N SER A 174 1.57 20.80 -7.71
CA SER A 174 1.87 22.22 -7.45
C SER A 174 1.79 22.60 -5.95
N ARG A 175 1.28 21.72 -5.12
CA ARG A 175 1.18 21.91 -3.66
C ARG A 175 2.31 21.25 -2.87
N GLY A 176 3.38 20.79 -3.54
CA GLY A 176 4.49 20.09 -2.90
C GLY A 176 4.15 18.67 -2.46
N ILE A 177 3.18 18.01 -3.11
CA ILE A 177 2.73 16.66 -2.79
C ILE A 177 3.11 15.74 -3.93
N THR A 178 3.79 14.63 -3.63
CA THR A 178 4.06 13.59 -4.61
C THR A 178 3.09 12.42 -4.46
N VAL A 179 2.67 11.85 -5.58
CA VAL A 179 1.74 10.70 -5.62
C VAL A 179 2.33 9.65 -6.54
N ASN A 180 2.68 8.49 -5.98
CA ASN A 180 3.31 7.40 -6.72
C ASN A 180 2.66 6.05 -6.41
N ALA A 181 2.90 5.06 -7.24
CA ALA A 181 2.52 3.69 -7.01
C ALA A 181 3.75 2.77 -7.02
N VAL A 182 3.68 1.70 -6.25
CA VAL A 182 4.60 0.57 -6.33
C VAL A 182 3.83 -0.62 -6.86
N ALA A 183 4.39 -1.34 -7.83
CA ALA A 183 3.80 -2.51 -8.45
C ALA A 183 4.66 -3.75 -8.15
N PRO A 184 4.40 -4.46 -7.04
CA PRO A 184 5.11 -5.69 -6.73
C PRO A 184 4.79 -6.81 -7.73
N GLY A 185 5.79 -7.66 -8.00
CA GLY A 185 5.62 -8.95 -8.63
C GLY A 185 5.30 -10.06 -7.62
N PHE A 186 5.90 -11.24 -7.79
CA PHE A 186 5.81 -12.31 -6.79
C PHE A 186 6.68 -12.00 -5.58
N ILE A 187 6.03 -11.77 -4.43
CA ILE A 187 6.66 -11.47 -3.14
C ILE A 187 6.33 -12.57 -2.15
N GLU A 188 7.33 -13.03 -1.40
CA GLU A 188 7.16 -14.01 -0.31
C GLU A 188 6.29 -13.40 0.79
N THR A 189 5.05 -13.90 0.90
CA THR A 189 4.03 -13.50 1.88
C THR A 189 3.10 -14.68 2.10
N ASP A 190 2.24 -14.61 3.12
CA ASP A 190 1.19 -15.62 3.37
C ASP A 190 0.38 -15.96 2.11
N MET A 191 0.19 -15.00 1.20
CA MET A 191 -0.52 -15.20 -0.08
C MET A 191 0.25 -16.12 -1.05
N THR A 192 1.56 -16.11 -1.02
CA THR A 192 2.41 -16.93 -1.92
C THR A 192 2.86 -18.23 -1.26
N GLU A 193 2.81 -18.32 0.06
CA GLU A 193 3.13 -19.56 0.80
C GLU A 193 2.19 -20.71 0.45
N VAL A 194 0.91 -20.41 0.22
CA VAL A 194 -0.10 -21.42 -0.13
C VAL A 194 0.04 -21.99 -1.54
N LEU A 195 0.91 -21.41 -2.38
CA LEU A 195 1.21 -21.93 -3.71
C LEU A 195 2.01 -23.23 -3.60
N ASN A 196 1.65 -24.25 -4.39
CA ASN A 196 2.43 -25.47 -4.44
C ASN A 196 3.81 -25.23 -5.11
N ASP A 197 4.78 -26.10 -4.80
CA ASP A 197 6.16 -25.95 -5.26
C ASP A 197 6.29 -25.90 -6.79
N LYS A 198 5.45 -26.65 -7.53
CA LYS A 198 5.45 -26.64 -8.98
C LYS A 198 5.08 -25.27 -9.53
N ILE A 199 4.05 -24.63 -8.97
CA ILE A 199 3.63 -23.27 -9.36
C ILE A 199 4.71 -22.27 -9.00
N LYS A 200 5.33 -22.39 -7.81
CA LYS A 200 6.45 -21.53 -7.39
C LYS A 200 7.62 -21.62 -8.35
N GLU A 201 8.01 -22.83 -8.75
CA GLU A 201 9.13 -23.04 -9.70
C GLU A 201 8.81 -22.52 -11.11
N GLU A 202 7.57 -22.68 -11.58
CA GLU A 202 7.15 -22.11 -12.86
C GLU A 202 7.14 -20.57 -12.83
N ALA A 203 6.64 -19.98 -11.75
CA ALA A 203 6.66 -18.53 -11.58
C ALA A 203 8.10 -17.98 -11.55
N LYS A 204 9.02 -18.64 -10.84
CA LYS A 204 10.45 -18.25 -10.83
C LYS A 204 11.09 -18.27 -12.22
N LYS A 205 10.65 -19.17 -13.12
CA LYS A 205 11.18 -19.21 -14.50
C LYS A 205 10.87 -17.94 -15.28
N SER A 206 9.72 -17.31 -15.03
CA SER A 206 9.32 -16.04 -15.68
C SER A 206 10.05 -14.81 -15.11
N ILE A 207 10.70 -14.94 -13.95
CA ILE A 207 11.41 -13.84 -13.29
C ILE A 207 12.90 -13.90 -13.70
N PRO A 208 13.48 -12.85 -14.32
CA PRO A 208 14.90 -12.80 -14.65
C PRO A 208 15.82 -13.04 -13.46
N LEU A 209 15.52 -12.50 -12.26
CA LEU A 209 16.32 -12.74 -11.05
C LEU A 209 16.12 -14.15 -10.44
N LYS A 210 15.26 -15.01 -11.02
CA LYS A 210 15.04 -16.43 -10.65
C LYS A 210 14.66 -16.68 -9.19
N LYS A 211 14.12 -15.69 -8.51
CA LYS A 211 13.66 -15.77 -7.13
C LYS A 211 12.45 -14.86 -6.93
N PHE A 212 11.66 -15.15 -5.92
CA PHE A 212 10.65 -14.21 -5.43
C PHE A 212 11.34 -13.06 -4.69
N GLY A 213 10.73 -11.88 -4.73
CA GLY A 213 11.13 -10.76 -3.87
C GLY A 213 10.67 -10.99 -2.43
N LYS A 214 11.30 -10.29 -1.50
CA LYS A 214 10.87 -10.24 -0.10
C LYS A 214 10.00 -9.02 0.15
N ALA A 215 9.21 -9.05 1.21
CA ALA A 215 8.41 -7.89 1.63
C ALA A 215 9.29 -6.65 1.88
N GLU A 216 10.53 -6.85 2.35
CA GLU A 216 11.52 -5.79 2.55
C GLU A 216 11.96 -5.11 1.25
N ASP A 217 11.99 -5.82 0.12
CA ASP A 217 12.34 -5.23 -1.18
C ASP A 217 11.31 -4.17 -1.57
N VAL A 218 10.02 -4.46 -1.36
CA VAL A 218 8.92 -3.51 -1.59
C VAL A 218 8.98 -2.37 -0.56
N ALA A 219 9.20 -2.69 0.71
CA ALA A 219 9.29 -1.69 1.79
C ALA A 219 10.45 -0.71 1.57
N ASN A 220 11.57 -1.14 0.98
CA ASN A 220 12.70 -0.28 0.64
C ASN A 220 12.32 0.75 -0.45
N VAL A 221 11.57 0.34 -1.47
CA VAL A 221 11.08 1.27 -2.51
C VAL A 221 10.06 2.25 -1.95
N VAL A 222 9.15 1.77 -1.08
CA VAL A 222 8.21 2.65 -0.35
C VAL A 222 8.97 3.66 0.51
N ALA A 223 10.01 3.24 1.23
CA ALA A 223 10.86 4.13 2.05
C ALA A 223 11.58 5.19 1.21
N PHE A 224 12.09 4.83 0.02
CA PHE A 224 12.63 5.79 -0.94
C PHE A 224 11.57 6.82 -1.33
N LEU A 225 10.37 6.37 -1.75
CA LEU A 225 9.28 7.26 -2.16
C LEU A 225 8.73 8.12 -1.00
N ALA A 226 8.87 7.67 0.23
CA ALA A 226 8.50 8.41 1.44
C ALA A 226 9.52 9.46 1.86
N SER A 227 10.74 9.42 1.33
CA SER A 227 11.85 10.28 1.69
C SER A 227 12.00 11.51 0.79
N GLU A 228 12.82 12.47 1.21
CA GLU A 228 13.22 13.65 0.44
C GLU A 228 13.98 13.28 -0.85
N SER A 229 14.63 12.10 -0.88
CA SER A 229 15.33 11.62 -2.09
C SER A 229 14.42 11.43 -3.31
N SER A 230 13.10 11.41 -3.11
CA SER A 230 12.09 11.26 -4.16
C SER A 230 11.25 12.54 -4.40
N ASP A 231 11.69 13.71 -3.95
CA ASP A 231 10.89 14.95 -4.05
C ASP A 231 10.57 15.35 -5.48
N TYR A 232 11.38 14.93 -6.45
CA TYR A 232 11.12 15.17 -7.88
C TYR A 232 10.51 13.95 -8.60
N VAL A 233 10.01 12.95 -7.85
CA VAL A 233 9.37 11.75 -8.40
C VAL A 233 7.87 11.80 -8.08
N THR A 234 7.03 11.99 -9.10
CA THR A 234 5.58 11.97 -8.96
C THR A 234 4.89 11.39 -10.19
N GLY A 235 3.73 10.78 -10.02
CA GLY A 235 2.95 10.12 -11.09
C GLY A 235 3.56 8.82 -11.58
N GLN A 236 4.58 8.27 -10.90
CA GLN A 236 5.30 7.09 -11.34
C GLN A 236 4.70 5.79 -10.80
N VAL A 237 4.92 4.70 -11.54
CA VAL A 237 4.63 3.33 -11.11
C VAL A 237 5.94 2.56 -11.12
N ILE A 238 6.47 2.28 -9.92
CA ILE A 238 7.75 1.58 -9.78
C ILE A 238 7.49 0.10 -9.59
N GLN A 239 7.96 -0.71 -10.53
CA GLN A 239 7.90 -2.17 -10.45
C GLN A 239 8.95 -2.70 -9.49
N VAL A 240 8.55 -3.67 -8.64
CA VAL A 240 9.43 -4.42 -7.73
C VAL A 240 9.16 -5.90 -7.99
N ASP A 241 9.66 -6.40 -9.10
CA ASP A 241 9.21 -7.67 -9.68
C ASP A 241 10.36 -8.58 -10.18
N GLY A 242 11.61 -8.19 -9.92
CA GLY A 242 12.78 -8.94 -10.37
C GLY A 242 12.97 -8.99 -11.89
N GLY A 243 12.35 -8.02 -12.61
CA GLY A 243 12.38 -7.93 -14.07
C GLY A 243 11.30 -8.75 -14.77
N MET A 244 10.26 -9.20 -14.05
CA MET A 244 9.18 -10.01 -14.60
C MET A 244 8.43 -9.32 -15.75
N LEU A 245 8.25 -8.01 -15.65
CA LEU A 245 7.66 -7.18 -16.70
C LEU A 245 8.67 -6.14 -17.20
N MET A 246 9.32 -6.47 -18.28
CA MET A 246 10.24 -5.57 -19.01
C MET A 246 9.70 -5.28 -20.40
#